data_0deeaa04e64b171582cfbf4dee9d3cae
#
_entry.id   0deeaa04e64b171582cfbf4dee9d3cae
#
_cell.length_a   1.000
_cell.length_b   1.000
_cell.length_c   1.000
_cell.angle_alpha   90.00
_cell.angle_beta   90.00
_cell.angle_gamma   90.00
#
_symmetry.space_group_name_H-M   'P 1'
#
loop_
_entity.id
_entity.type
_entity.pdbx_description
1 polymer ?
#
loop_
_entity_poly.entity_id
_entity_poly.type
_entity_poly.pdbx_seq_one_letter_code
_entity_poly.pdbx_strand_id
1 'polypeptide(L)'
;MPLVTTKEMFKKAYEGGYAIGAFNVNNMEIVQGITEAAKEANAPLILQVSSGARKYANHTYLMKLIEAAIIETGLPIAVHLDHGDTFELCKSCIDGGFTSIMIDGSHHPFEENVKLTKQVVDYAHAHGVVVEGELGRLAGIEDAVNVSDADAAFTDPDQVEEFVHRTGVDSLAIAIGTSHGAYKFKGEARLRFDILEEVQKRLPGFPIVLHGASSVIPEYVETINKYGGQMPGAKGVPEEMLRKAASMAVCKINIDSDLRLAMTATIRKMFAENPGEFDPRKYLGPARSEIKKLVLHKLNNVLGCAGKA
;
A
#
# COMPACT_ATOMS: atom_id res chain seq x y z
N MET A 1 17.23 -14.98 1.48
CA MET A 1 17.42 -14.33 0.17
C MET A 1 17.59 -12.83 0.38
N PRO A 2 18.26 -12.08 -0.48
CA PRO A 2 18.30 -10.62 -0.39
C PRO A 2 16.91 -10.02 -0.70
N LEU A 3 16.70 -8.78 -0.29
CA LEU A 3 15.58 -7.95 -0.75
C LEU A 3 15.54 -7.91 -2.28
N VAL A 4 14.34 -7.86 -2.86
CA VAL A 4 14.13 -7.75 -4.30
C VAL A 4 13.50 -6.39 -4.65
N THR A 5 13.66 -5.96 -5.90
CA THR A 5 12.88 -4.83 -6.43
C THR A 5 11.50 -5.30 -6.87
N THR A 6 10.58 -4.38 -7.10
CA THR A 6 9.23 -4.72 -7.60
C THR A 6 9.21 -5.04 -9.10
N LYS A 7 10.29 -4.82 -9.83
CA LYS A 7 10.32 -4.95 -11.30
C LYS A 7 9.83 -6.31 -11.82
N GLU A 8 10.49 -7.39 -11.40
CA GLU A 8 10.10 -8.76 -11.83
C GLU A 8 8.76 -9.19 -11.20
N MET A 9 8.49 -8.71 -9.98
CA MET A 9 7.22 -8.98 -9.30
C MET A 9 6.05 -8.39 -10.10
N PHE A 10 6.15 -7.14 -10.55
CA PHE A 10 5.10 -6.47 -11.31
C PHE A 10 4.93 -7.04 -12.71
N LYS A 11 6.03 -7.43 -13.37
CA LYS A 11 5.95 -8.13 -14.66
C LYS A 11 5.11 -9.41 -14.55
N LYS A 12 5.42 -10.27 -13.57
CA LYS A 12 4.66 -11.50 -13.31
C LYS A 12 3.20 -11.21 -12.92
N ALA A 13 2.97 -10.14 -12.13
CA ALA A 13 1.63 -9.74 -11.71
C ALA A 13 0.79 -9.30 -12.91
N TYR A 14 1.34 -8.46 -13.79
CA TYR A 14 0.68 -8.02 -15.01
C TYR A 14 0.32 -9.19 -15.92
N GLU A 15 1.29 -10.06 -16.23
CA GLU A 15 1.10 -11.23 -17.08
C GLU A 15 0.12 -12.25 -16.48
N GLY A 16 0.10 -12.36 -15.14
CA GLY A 16 -0.73 -13.30 -14.40
C GLY A 16 -2.11 -12.81 -14.02
N GLY A 17 -2.44 -11.52 -14.25
CA GLY A 17 -3.73 -10.92 -13.89
C GLY A 17 -4.01 -10.93 -12.38
N TYR A 18 -2.97 -10.61 -11.57
CA TYR A 18 -3.07 -10.48 -10.12
C TYR A 18 -2.33 -9.22 -9.65
N ALA A 19 -2.58 -8.79 -8.42
CA ALA A 19 -1.84 -7.70 -7.80
C ALA A 19 -1.02 -8.19 -6.60
N ILE A 20 0.04 -7.47 -6.27
CA ILE A 20 0.84 -7.69 -5.07
C ILE A 20 0.36 -6.74 -3.99
N GLY A 21 0.13 -7.25 -2.79
CA GLY A 21 -0.23 -6.43 -1.65
C GLY A 21 0.97 -5.64 -1.15
N ALA A 22 0.80 -4.32 -1.07
CA ALA A 22 1.73 -3.44 -0.41
C ALA A 22 1.14 -3.06 0.95
N PHE A 23 1.71 -3.64 1.99
CA PHE A 23 1.19 -3.53 3.35
C PHE A 23 2.05 -2.58 4.18
N ASN A 24 1.41 -1.56 4.78
CA ASN A 24 2.11 -0.60 5.64
C ASN A 24 2.52 -1.24 6.95
N VAL A 25 3.77 -1.01 7.34
CA VAL A 25 4.36 -1.56 8.56
C VAL A 25 4.90 -0.46 9.47
N ASN A 26 4.62 -0.56 10.76
CA ASN A 26 5.09 0.38 11.77
C ASN A 26 5.45 -0.25 13.12
N ASN A 27 5.19 -1.55 13.32
CA ASN A 27 5.55 -2.28 14.53
C ASN A 27 5.78 -3.78 14.23
N MET A 28 6.23 -4.51 15.23
CA MET A 28 6.58 -5.93 15.14
C MET A 28 5.36 -6.82 14.81
N GLU A 29 4.25 -6.60 15.48
CA GLU A 29 3.05 -7.44 15.35
C GLU A 29 2.44 -7.36 13.95
N ILE A 30 2.45 -6.16 13.34
CA ILE A 30 2.00 -5.95 11.97
C ILE A 30 2.94 -6.67 11.00
N VAL A 31 4.27 -6.50 11.13
CA VAL A 31 5.26 -7.21 10.28
C VAL A 31 5.07 -8.72 10.39
N GLN A 32 4.96 -9.27 11.60
CA GLN A 32 4.79 -10.70 11.81
C GLN A 32 3.47 -11.22 11.22
N GLY A 33 2.34 -10.54 11.48
CA GLY A 33 1.04 -10.96 10.95
C GLY A 33 1.01 -11.01 9.43
N ILE A 34 1.57 -9.99 8.77
CA ILE A 34 1.67 -9.93 7.30
C ILE A 34 2.58 -11.05 6.76
N THR A 35 3.76 -11.21 7.33
CA THR A 35 4.77 -12.13 6.79
C THR A 35 4.43 -13.59 7.06
N GLU A 36 3.79 -13.90 8.20
CA GLU A 36 3.24 -15.22 8.47
C GLU A 36 2.14 -15.61 7.47
N ALA A 37 1.26 -14.66 7.13
CA ALA A 37 0.22 -14.87 6.12
C ALA A 37 0.83 -15.09 4.73
N ALA A 38 1.77 -14.26 4.32
CA ALA A 38 2.44 -14.38 3.02
C ALA A 38 3.22 -15.71 2.91
N LYS A 39 3.88 -16.16 3.98
CA LYS A 39 4.56 -17.47 4.03
C LYS A 39 3.57 -18.63 3.86
N GLU A 40 2.44 -18.58 4.58
CA GLU A 40 1.40 -19.61 4.48
C GLU A 40 0.77 -19.66 3.08
N ALA A 41 0.53 -18.49 2.48
CA ALA A 41 -0.02 -18.38 1.13
C ALA A 41 1.02 -18.60 0.02
N ASN A 42 2.31 -18.71 0.32
CA ASN A 42 3.41 -18.68 -0.66
C ASN A 42 3.25 -17.52 -1.65
N ALA A 43 3.10 -16.30 -1.12
CA ALA A 43 2.82 -15.10 -1.91
C ALA A 43 3.98 -14.10 -1.89
N PRO A 44 4.26 -13.40 -3.01
CA PRO A 44 5.20 -12.28 -3.03
C PRO A 44 4.66 -11.11 -2.21
N LEU A 45 5.54 -10.26 -1.68
CA LEU A 45 5.17 -9.27 -0.68
C LEU A 45 5.90 -7.95 -0.87
N ILE A 46 5.18 -6.84 -0.67
CA ILE A 46 5.75 -5.51 -0.51
C ILE A 46 5.47 -5.06 0.94
N LEU A 47 6.53 -4.83 1.70
CA LEU A 47 6.45 -4.14 2.99
C LEU A 47 6.72 -2.67 2.74
N GLN A 48 5.70 -1.83 2.95
CA GLN A 48 5.85 -0.40 2.70
C GLN A 48 5.91 0.40 3.99
N VAL A 49 6.71 1.44 3.96
CA VAL A 49 7.06 2.28 5.10
C VAL A 49 6.85 3.73 4.72
N SER A 50 5.92 4.39 5.40
CA SER A 50 5.71 5.83 5.24
C SER A 50 6.73 6.66 6.05
N SER A 51 6.79 7.96 5.76
CA SER A 51 7.59 8.91 6.56
C SER A 51 7.16 8.90 8.03
N GLY A 52 5.84 8.80 8.30
CA GLY A 52 5.27 8.68 9.64
C GLY A 52 5.73 7.43 10.37
N ALA A 53 5.70 6.29 9.71
CA ALA A 53 6.19 5.02 10.26
C ALA A 53 7.69 5.07 10.60
N ARG A 54 8.52 5.66 9.70
CA ARG A 54 9.96 5.87 9.97
C ARG A 54 10.21 6.78 11.18
N LYS A 55 9.41 7.82 11.34
CA LYS A 55 9.50 8.74 12.49
C LYS A 55 9.08 8.06 13.78
N TYR A 56 8.01 7.24 13.74
CA TYR A 56 7.48 6.52 14.89
C TYR A 56 8.41 5.40 15.38
N ALA A 57 8.77 4.46 14.50
CA ALA A 57 9.48 3.24 14.87
C ALA A 57 10.99 3.31 14.66
N ASN A 58 11.51 4.38 14.03
CA ASN A 58 12.89 4.53 13.60
C ASN A 58 13.28 3.57 12.44
N HIS A 59 14.07 4.12 11.51
CA HIS A 59 14.54 3.41 10.32
C HIS A 59 15.26 2.09 10.65
N THR A 60 16.18 2.12 11.59
CA THR A 60 17.00 0.93 11.95
C THR A 60 16.14 -0.20 12.48
N TYR A 61 15.18 0.08 13.38
CA TYR A 61 14.28 -0.94 13.91
C TYR A 61 13.40 -1.55 12.81
N LEU A 62 12.82 -0.73 11.95
CA LEU A 62 12.00 -1.22 10.83
C LEU A 62 12.80 -2.10 9.88
N MET A 63 14.00 -1.67 9.46
CA MET A 63 14.84 -2.47 8.56
C MET A 63 15.28 -3.79 9.21
N LYS A 64 15.53 -3.83 10.51
CA LYS A 64 15.86 -5.08 11.22
C LYS A 64 14.65 -6.01 11.37
N LEU A 65 13.46 -5.50 11.58
CA LEU A 65 12.22 -6.29 11.54
C LEU A 65 11.98 -6.90 10.14
N ILE A 66 12.21 -6.10 9.09
CA ILE A 66 12.08 -6.56 7.70
C ILE A 66 13.16 -7.60 7.36
N GLU A 67 14.40 -7.40 7.79
CA GLU A 67 15.47 -8.37 7.64
C GLU A 67 15.12 -9.72 8.33
N ALA A 68 14.59 -9.65 9.55
CA ALA A 68 14.10 -10.83 10.26
C ALA A 68 12.97 -11.53 9.47
N ALA A 69 12.01 -10.77 8.92
CA ALA A 69 10.94 -11.31 8.11
C ALA A 69 11.44 -12.06 6.86
N ILE A 70 12.48 -11.55 6.19
CA ILE A 70 13.10 -12.20 5.03
C ILE A 70 13.76 -13.53 5.45
N ILE A 71 14.49 -13.53 6.57
CA ILE A 71 15.16 -14.73 7.10
C ILE A 71 14.12 -15.81 7.43
N GLU A 72 13.07 -15.44 8.15
CA GLU A 72 12.02 -16.36 8.62
C GLU A 72 11.13 -16.93 7.50
N THR A 73 10.92 -16.15 6.46
CA THR A 73 9.97 -16.55 5.39
C THR A 73 10.67 -17.13 4.17
N GLY A 74 11.83 -16.61 3.79
CA GLY A 74 12.50 -16.94 2.53
C GLY A 74 11.78 -16.43 1.28
N LEU A 75 10.76 -15.56 1.43
CA LEU A 75 9.95 -15.03 0.34
C LEU A 75 10.65 -13.89 -0.41
N PRO A 76 10.29 -13.63 -1.68
CA PRO A 76 10.66 -12.40 -2.35
C PRO A 76 9.91 -11.23 -1.71
N ILE A 77 10.65 -10.36 -0.99
CA ILE A 77 10.11 -9.17 -0.32
C ILE A 77 10.77 -7.94 -0.90
N ALA A 78 9.97 -6.94 -1.31
CA ALA A 78 10.43 -5.60 -1.62
C ALA A 78 10.14 -4.67 -0.43
N VAL A 79 11.08 -3.76 -0.13
CA VAL A 79 10.87 -2.67 0.83
C VAL A 79 10.62 -1.39 0.05
N HIS A 80 9.49 -0.76 0.31
CA HIS A 80 9.00 0.37 -0.45
C HIS A 80 8.76 1.60 0.43
N LEU A 81 9.23 2.77 0.00
CA LEU A 81 8.82 4.05 0.58
C LEU A 81 7.43 4.42 0.05
N ASP A 82 6.49 4.63 0.95
CA ASP A 82 5.13 5.06 0.68
C ASP A 82 5.02 6.58 0.80
N HIS A 83 4.56 7.26 -0.25
CA HIS A 83 4.43 8.72 -0.34
C HIS A 83 5.68 9.52 0.08
N GLY A 84 6.74 9.39 -0.68
CA GLY A 84 7.89 10.31 -0.58
C GLY A 84 7.52 11.69 -1.13
N ASP A 85 7.65 12.74 -0.32
CA ASP A 85 7.28 14.12 -0.67
C ASP A 85 8.46 14.97 -1.17
N THR A 86 9.68 14.50 -0.96
CA THR A 86 10.90 15.23 -1.32
C THR A 86 11.99 14.30 -1.86
N PHE A 87 12.88 14.87 -2.68
CA PHE A 87 14.07 14.16 -3.15
C PHE A 87 14.93 13.66 -1.99
N GLU A 88 15.12 14.48 -0.95
CA GLU A 88 15.94 14.17 0.23
C GLU A 88 15.41 12.97 1.00
N LEU A 89 14.08 12.85 1.14
CA LEU A 89 13.45 11.69 1.78
C LEU A 89 13.65 10.43 0.94
N CYS A 90 13.38 10.50 -0.37
CA CYS A 90 13.61 9.39 -1.30
C CYS A 90 15.08 8.94 -1.27
N LYS A 91 16.01 9.89 -1.38
CA LYS A 91 17.46 9.61 -1.28
C LYS A 91 17.81 8.93 0.03
N SER A 92 17.31 9.43 1.17
CA SER A 92 17.56 8.82 2.50
C SER A 92 17.04 7.39 2.60
N CYS A 93 15.93 7.06 1.93
CA CYS A 93 15.40 5.69 1.90
C CYS A 93 16.24 4.78 1.00
N ILE A 94 16.67 5.26 -0.17
CA ILE A 94 17.55 4.53 -1.09
C ILE A 94 18.86 4.21 -0.39
N ASP A 95 19.52 5.21 0.19
CA ASP A 95 20.78 5.04 0.93
C ASP A 95 20.61 4.13 2.15
N GLY A 96 19.39 4.07 2.72
CA GLY A 96 19.01 3.22 3.84
C GLY A 96 18.62 1.78 3.46
N GLY A 97 18.73 1.39 2.18
CA GLY A 97 18.55 0.02 1.72
C GLY A 97 17.15 -0.34 1.24
N PHE A 98 16.29 0.64 0.94
CA PHE A 98 15.00 0.40 0.27
C PHE A 98 15.25 -0.03 -1.17
N THR A 99 14.44 -0.97 -1.66
CA THR A 99 14.56 -1.52 -3.02
C THR A 99 13.54 -0.95 -3.99
N SER A 100 12.57 -0.22 -3.47
CA SER A 100 11.53 0.48 -4.22
C SER A 100 11.15 1.75 -3.47
N ILE A 101 10.85 2.81 -4.18
CA ILE A 101 10.39 4.06 -3.59
C ILE A 101 9.27 4.67 -4.42
N MET A 102 8.38 5.43 -3.76
CA MET A 102 7.44 6.32 -4.42
C MET A 102 7.86 7.76 -4.21
N ILE A 103 7.80 8.55 -5.28
CA ILE A 103 7.79 10.00 -5.23
C ILE A 103 6.42 10.53 -5.59
N ASP A 104 5.79 11.22 -4.65
CA ASP A 104 4.47 11.81 -4.84
C ASP A 104 4.60 13.31 -5.14
N GLY A 105 4.64 13.63 -6.43
CA GLY A 105 4.60 15.00 -6.94
C GLY A 105 3.20 15.44 -7.40
N SER A 106 2.15 14.68 -7.10
CA SER A 106 0.79 14.89 -7.59
C SER A 106 0.14 16.22 -7.16
N HIS A 107 0.66 16.82 -6.10
CA HIS A 107 0.23 18.14 -5.61
C HIS A 107 0.87 19.32 -6.37
N HIS A 108 1.91 19.07 -7.18
CA HIS A 108 2.54 20.06 -8.04
C HIS A 108 1.86 20.13 -9.43
N PRO A 109 2.05 21.23 -10.17
CA PRO A 109 1.77 21.27 -11.60
C PRO A 109 2.51 20.16 -12.36
N PHE A 110 1.95 19.69 -13.48
CA PHE A 110 2.50 18.57 -14.26
C PHE A 110 4.01 18.69 -14.55
N GLU A 111 4.49 19.84 -14.99
CA GLU A 111 5.91 20.06 -15.32
C GLU A 111 6.83 19.96 -14.09
N GLU A 112 6.35 20.42 -12.94
CA GLU A 112 7.10 20.32 -11.68
C GLU A 112 7.12 18.88 -11.17
N ASN A 113 5.98 18.16 -11.27
CA ASN A 113 5.91 16.74 -10.96
C ASN A 113 6.89 15.94 -11.85
N VAL A 114 6.88 16.17 -13.16
CA VAL A 114 7.83 15.52 -14.09
C VAL A 114 9.28 15.78 -13.68
N LYS A 115 9.62 17.02 -13.37
CA LYS A 115 10.99 17.41 -12.98
C LYS A 115 11.44 16.75 -11.68
N LEU A 116 10.59 16.78 -10.64
CA LEU A 116 10.87 16.17 -9.34
C LEU A 116 10.99 14.64 -9.48
N THR A 117 10.04 14.02 -10.15
CA THR A 117 10.03 12.57 -10.37
C THR A 117 11.26 12.11 -11.16
N LYS A 118 11.61 12.83 -12.23
CA LYS A 118 12.82 12.52 -13.02
C LYS A 118 14.10 12.58 -12.19
N GLN A 119 14.24 13.61 -11.33
CA GLN A 119 15.38 13.73 -10.43
C GLN A 119 15.51 12.53 -9.49
N VAL A 120 14.40 12.05 -8.95
CA VAL A 120 14.36 10.87 -8.07
C VAL A 120 14.69 9.61 -8.86
N VAL A 121 14.10 9.43 -10.05
CA VAL A 121 14.37 8.28 -10.93
C VAL A 121 15.84 8.18 -11.28
N ASP A 122 16.49 9.28 -11.66
CA ASP A 122 17.91 9.27 -12.04
C ASP A 122 18.80 8.82 -10.88
N TYR A 123 18.48 9.27 -9.66
CA TYR A 123 19.21 8.85 -8.48
C TYR A 123 18.93 7.37 -8.13
N ALA A 124 17.68 6.98 -8.11
CA ALA A 124 17.25 5.63 -7.74
C ALA A 124 17.81 4.57 -8.71
N HIS A 125 17.70 4.79 -10.01
CA HIS A 125 18.20 3.86 -11.04
C HIS A 125 19.73 3.69 -10.97
N ALA A 126 20.48 4.76 -10.65
CA ALA A 126 21.93 4.66 -10.43
C ALA A 126 22.28 3.75 -9.23
N HIS A 127 21.35 3.50 -8.31
CA HIS A 127 21.50 2.62 -7.14
C HIS A 127 20.75 1.28 -7.28
N GLY A 128 20.17 1.00 -8.46
CA GLY A 128 19.42 -0.25 -8.70
C GLY A 128 18.07 -0.33 -8.00
N VAL A 129 17.49 0.81 -7.61
CA VAL A 129 16.18 0.96 -6.95
C VAL A 129 15.15 1.39 -7.98
N VAL A 130 13.94 0.83 -7.91
CA VAL A 130 12.82 1.16 -8.80
C VAL A 130 11.96 2.27 -8.21
N VAL A 131 11.28 3.02 -9.09
CA VAL A 131 10.51 4.22 -8.71
C VAL A 131 9.06 4.12 -9.17
N GLU A 132 8.15 4.43 -8.26
CA GLU A 132 6.74 4.68 -8.49
C GLU A 132 6.51 6.19 -8.54
N GLY A 133 5.82 6.67 -9.57
CA GLY A 133 5.31 8.05 -9.65
C GLY A 133 3.81 8.10 -9.44
N GLU A 134 3.24 9.31 -9.35
CA GLU A 134 1.78 9.50 -9.22
C GLU A 134 1.26 10.57 -10.16
N LEU A 135 0.12 10.26 -10.81
CA LEU A 135 -0.70 11.20 -11.56
C LEU A 135 -2.16 11.15 -11.10
N GLY A 136 -2.79 12.31 -11.08
CA GLY A 136 -4.06 12.52 -10.40
C GLY A 136 -3.81 12.82 -8.92
N ARG A 137 -4.86 13.11 -8.16
CA ARG A 137 -4.76 13.46 -6.74
C ARG A 137 -5.88 12.78 -5.96
N LEU A 138 -5.50 11.89 -5.05
CA LEU A 138 -6.46 11.20 -4.19
C LEU A 138 -6.89 12.11 -3.04
N ALA A 139 -8.20 12.12 -2.72
CA ALA A 139 -8.70 12.74 -1.50
C ALA A 139 -8.37 11.91 -0.26
N GLY A 140 -8.54 12.53 0.93
CA GLY A 140 -8.45 11.87 2.23
C GLY A 140 -7.17 12.16 3.00
N ILE A 141 -7.01 11.47 4.12
CA ILE A 141 -5.90 11.68 5.05
C ILE A 141 -5.15 10.36 5.21
N GLU A 142 -3.84 10.39 4.95
CA GLU A 142 -2.92 9.28 5.21
C GLU A 142 -1.56 9.86 5.64
N ASP A 143 -1.17 9.61 6.89
CA ASP A 143 0.03 10.15 7.53
C ASP A 143 0.20 11.66 7.32
N ALA A 144 1.15 12.09 6.49
CA ALA A 144 1.41 13.48 6.17
C ALA A 144 0.57 14.01 4.99
N VAL A 145 -0.08 13.12 4.22
CA VAL A 145 -0.93 13.48 3.09
C VAL A 145 -2.32 13.86 3.58
N ASN A 146 -2.78 15.05 3.23
CA ASN A 146 -4.13 15.54 3.56
C ASN A 146 -4.69 16.34 2.37
N VAL A 147 -5.60 15.71 1.63
CA VAL A 147 -6.21 16.29 0.42
C VAL A 147 -7.71 16.38 0.61
N SER A 148 -8.28 17.57 0.43
CA SER A 148 -9.74 17.77 0.48
C SER A 148 -10.42 17.13 -0.73
N ASP A 149 -11.72 16.80 -0.61
CA ASP A 149 -12.53 16.31 -1.76
C ASP A 149 -12.54 17.30 -2.94
N ALA A 150 -12.40 18.61 -2.65
CA ALA A 150 -12.41 19.66 -3.67
C ALA A 150 -11.09 19.74 -4.45
N ASP A 151 -10.00 19.28 -3.85
CA ASP A 151 -8.67 19.28 -4.46
C ASP A 151 -8.33 17.94 -5.13
N ALA A 152 -9.17 16.92 -4.96
CA ALA A 152 -9.01 15.62 -5.60
C ALA A 152 -9.26 15.73 -7.12
N ALA A 153 -8.47 15.01 -7.89
CA ALA A 153 -8.59 14.96 -9.34
C ALA A 153 -8.30 13.55 -9.86
N PHE A 154 -9.18 13.06 -10.74
CA PHE A 154 -8.89 11.83 -11.47
C PHE A 154 -7.66 11.98 -12.35
N THR A 155 -6.96 10.89 -12.57
CA THR A 155 -5.87 10.83 -13.53
C THR A 155 -6.41 11.13 -14.93
N ASP A 156 -5.75 12.05 -15.63
CA ASP A 156 -5.99 12.32 -17.03
C ASP A 156 -5.21 11.33 -17.90
N PRO A 157 -5.87 10.41 -18.62
CA PRO A 157 -5.18 9.43 -19.46
C PRO A 157 -4.31 10.06 -20.56
N ASP A 158 -4.57 11.29 -20.96
CA ASP A 158 -3.77 11.98 -21.98
C ASP A 158 -2.36 12.33 -21.50
N GLN A 159 -2.16 12.42 -20.19
CA GLN A 159 -0.88 12.77 -19.57
C GLN A 159 0.00 11.55 -19.21
N VAL A 160 -0.57 10.34 -19.11
CA VAL A 160 0.16 9.20 -18.54
C VAL A 160 1.34 8.75 -19.40
N GLU A 161 1.17 8.74 -20.73
CA GLU A 161 2.21 8.31 -21.66
C GLU A 161 3.38 9.30 -21.65
N GLU A 162 3.11 10.60 -21.71
CA GLU A 162 4.11 11.65 -21.64
C GLU A 162 4.87 11.59 -20.31
N PHE A 163 4.14 11.45 -19.18
CA PHE A 163 4.75 11.38 -17.85
C PHE A 163 5.72 10.21 -17.73
N VAL A 164 5.28 9.01 -18.09
CA VAL A 164 6.12 7.81 -18.00
C VAL A 164 7.36 7.94 -18.88
N HIS A 165 7.22 8.42 -20.13
CA HIS A 165 8.35 8.60 -21.04
C HIS A 165 9.35 9.65 -20.56
N ARG A 166 8.87 10.77 -20.02
CA ARG A 166 9.74 11.88 -19.58
C ARG A 166 10.42 11.61 -18.25
N THR A 167 9.75 10.89 -17.35
CA THR A 167 10.30 10.59 -16.02
C THR A 167 11.10 9.31 -15.98
N GLY A 168 10.68 8.29 -16.72
CA GLY A 168 11.27 6.95 -16.68
C GLY A 168 10.90 6.15 -15.44
N VAL A 169 9.75 6.42 -14.80
CA VAL A 169 9.24 5.63 -13.65
C VAL A 169 9.00 4.18 -14.04
N ASP A 170 9.10 3.28 -13.07
CA ASP A 170 8.91 1.83 -13.25
C ASP A 170 7.46 1.39 -13.01
N SER A 171 6.67 2.21 -12.32
CA SER A 171 5.23 2.02 -12.09
C SER A 171 4.53 3.36 -11.85
N LEU A 172 3.22 3.41 -12.04
CA LEU A 172 2.43 4.63 -11.90
C LEU A 172 1.21 4.43 -11.02
N ALA A 173 1.12 5.20 -9.95
CA ALA A 173 -0.10 5.34 -9.16
C ALA A 173 -1.08 6.26 -9.90
N ILE A 174 -2.35 5.83 -9.96
CA ILE A 174 -3.41 6.58 -10.63
C ILE A 174 -4.62 6.78 -9.71
N ALA A 175 -5.27 7.92 -9.86
CA ALA A 175 -6.49 8.28 -9.15
C ALA A 175 -7.71 7.90 -10.00
N ILE A 176 -8.39 6.84 -9.62
CA ILE A 176 -9.62 6.34 -10.28
C ILE A 176 -10.84 6.33 -9.36
N GLY A 177 -10.80 7.08 -8.24
CA GLY A 177 -11.91 7.19 -7.29
C GLY A 177 -11.69 6.48 -5.97
N THR A 178 -10.50 5.98 -5.69
CA THR A 178 -10.08 5.59 -4.35
C THR A 178 -9.76 6.84 -3.52
N SER A 179 -9.70 6.70 -2.19
CA SER A 179 -9.39 7.79 -1.26
C SER A 179 -8.64 7.25 -0.05
N HIS A 180 -7.77 8.06 0.53
CA HIS A 180 -7.02 7.71 1.73
C HIS A 180 -7.90 7.61 2.99
N GLY A 181 -7.44 6.89 4.02
CA GLY A 181 -8.14 6.73 5.29
C GLY A 181 -9.32 5.75 5.26
N ALA A 182 -10.17 5.80 6.29
CA ALA A 182 -11.28 4.86 6.50
C ALA A 182 -12.66 5.36 6.00
N TYR A 183 -12.74 6.56 5.44
CA TYR A 183 -13.98 7.20 4.99
C TYR A 183 -13.90 7.52 3.50
N LYS A 184 -13.80 6.48 2.67
CA LYS A 184 -13.48 6.62 1.24
C LYS A 184 -14.65 7.09 0.38
N PHE A 185 -15.89 6.83 0.79
CA PHE A 185 -17.09 7.15 0.01
C PHE A 185 -18.21 7.70 0.89
N LYS A 186 -18.82 8.81 0.47
CA LYS A 186 -20.03 9.36 1.08
C LYS A 186 -21.32 8.67 0.62
N GLY A 187 -21.25 7.83 -0.43
CA GLY A 187 -22.36 7.13 -1.06
C GLY A 187 -21.96 5.76 -1.57
N GLU A 188 -22.45 5.39 -2.74
CA GLU A 188 -22.05 4.17 -3.44
C GLU A 188 -20.60 4.27 -3.91
N ALA A 189 -19.81 3.22 -3.67
CA ALA A 189 -18.44 3.16 -4.15
C ALA A 189 -18.43 3.03 -5.68
N ARG A 190 -17.65 3.89 -6.36
CA ARG A 190 -17.47 3.84 -7.80
C ARG A 190 -16.02 4.07 -8.16
N LEU A 191 -15.42 3.08 -8.84
CA LEU A 191 -14.12 3.23 -9.47
C LEU A 191 -14.28 3.50 -10.96
N ARG A 192 -13.50 4.42 -11.49
CA ARG A 192 -13.44 4.82 -12.90
C ARG A 192 -12.59 3.80 -13.67
N PHE A 193 -13.18 2.62 -13.91
CA PHE A 193 -12.53 1.57 -14.71
C PHE A 193 -12.30 2.01 -16.15
N ASP A 194 -13.09 2.93 -16.67
CA ASP A 194 -12.85 3.56 -17.99
C ASP A 194 -11.50 4.27 -18.08
N ILE A 195 -11.06 4.94 -17.00
CA ILE A 195 -9.71 5.53 -16.92
C ILE A 195 -8.64 4.43 -16.90
N LEU A 196 -8.82 3.39 -16.08
CA LEU A 196 -7.86 2.28 -16.01
C LEU A 196 -7.74 1.55 -17.37
N GLU A 197 -8.85 1.33 -18.05
CA GLU A 197 -8.88 0.72 -19.40
C GLU A 197 -8.11 1.56 -20.41
N GLU A 198 -8.32 2.88 -20.41
CA GLU A 198 -7.62 3.78 -21.32
C GLU A 198 -6.11 3.88 -21.00
N VAL A 199 -5.73 3.93 -19.70
CA VAL A 199 -4.34 3.90 -19.28
C VAL A 199 -3.66 2.60 -19.71
N GLN A 200 -4.31 1.44 -19.48
CA GLN A 200 -3.79 0.14 -19.90
C GLN A 200 -3.58 0.04 -21.43
N LYS A 201 -4.47 0.64 -22.19
CA LYS A 201 -4.38 0.68 -23.65
C LYS A 201 -3.20 1.53 -24.14
N ARG A 202 -2.93 2.67 -23.49
CA ARG A 202 -1.84 3.59 -23.83
C ARG A 202 -0.47 3.09 -23.37
N LEU A 203 -0.44 2.40 -22.25
CA LEU A 203 0.76 1.84 -21.62
C LEU A 203 0.66 0.31 -21.49
N PRO A 204 0.63 -0.44 -22.61
CA PRO A 204 0.51 -1.89 -22.56
C PRO A 204 1.72 -2.52 -21.86
N GLY A 205 1.47 -3.39 -20.89
CA GLY A 205 2.52 -4.06 -20.09
C GLY A 205 3.11 -3.20 -18.96
N PHE A 206 2.65 -1.95 -18.80
CA PHE A 206 3.18 -1.07 -17.77
C PHE A 206 2.40 -1.24 -16.44
N PRO A 207 3.12 -1.39 -15.29
CA PRO A 207 2.47 -1.64 -14.00
C PRO A 207 1.73 -0.42 -13.46
N ILE A 208 0.48 -0.59 -13.12
CA ILE A 208 -0.36 0.42 -12.46
C ILE A 208 -0.52 0.10 -10.97
N VAL A 209 -0.65 1.14 -10.17
CA VAL A 209 -0.78 1.06 -8.71
C VAL A 209 -2.05 1.76 -8.25
N LEU A 210 -2.71 1.19 -7.23
CA LEU A 210 -3.84 1.83 -6.54
C LEU A 210 -3.48 2.13 -5.09
N HIS A 211 -3.51 3.42 -4.76
CA HIS A 211 -3.49 3.96 -3.41
C HIS A 211 -4.90 4.12 -2.86
N GLY A 212 -5.02 4.34 -1.54
CA GLY A 212 -6.31 4.52 -0.91
C GLY A 212 -7.27 3.33 -1.08
N ALA A 213 -6.76 2.11 -1.22
CA ALA A 213 -7.50 0.95 -1.68
C ALA A 213 -7.91 -0.06 -0.58
N SER A 214 -7.76 0.26 0.71
CA SER A 214 -8.26 -0.59 1.80
C SER A 214 -9.79 -0.74 1.72
N SER A 215 -10.29 -1.94 2.05
CA SER A 215 -11.71 -2.26 1.97
C SER A 215 -12.51 -1.75 3.18
N VAL A 216 -11.84 -1.40 4.28
CA VAL A 216 -12.50 -0.96 5.53
C VAL A 216 -13.57 -1.96 5.95
N ILE A 217 -13.12 -3.16 6.29
CA ILE A 217 -14.00 -4.32 6.54
C ILE A 217 -15.04 -3.99 7.62
N PRO A 218 -16.35 -4.10 7.31
CA PRO A 218 -17.43 -3.68 8.20
C PRO A 218 -17.38 -4.31 9.59
N GLU A 219 -17.01 -5.58 9.71
CA GLU A 219 -16.96 -6.31 10.97
C GLU A 219 -15.95 -5.71 11.95
N TYR A 220 -14.83 -5.15 11.47
CA TYR A 220 -13.88 -4.45 12.33
C TYR A 220 -14.43 -3.09 12.78
N VAL A 221 -15.07 -2.35 11.89
CA VAL A 221 -15.73 -1.08 12.23
C VAL A 221 -16.82 -1.27 13.27
N GLU A 222 -17.68 -2.27 13.07
CA GLU A 222 -18.73 -2.66 14.02
C GLU A 222 -18.15 -3.04 15.39
N THR A 223 -17.10 -3.87 15.40
CA THR A 223 -16.39 -4.27 16.62
C THR A 223 -15.80 -3.06 17.33
N ILE A 224 -15.13 -2.15 16.61
CA ILE A 224 -14.56 -0.92 17.18
C ILE A 224 -15.67 -0.09 17.83
N ASN A 225 -16.78 0.15 17.13
CA ASN A 225 -17.90 0.94 17.62
C ASN A 225 -18.58 0.28 18.83
N LYS A 226 -18.77 -1.04 18.82
CA LYS A 226 -19.35 -1.82 19.93
C LYS A 226 -18.51 -1.69 21.20
N TYR A 227 -17.19 -1.65 21.09
CA TYR A 227 -16.27 -1.63 22.22
C TYR A 227 -15.66 -0.23 22.48
N GLY A 228 -16.50 0.81 22.35
CA GLY A 228 -16.19 2.17 22.77
C GLY A 228 -15.43 3.02 21.75
N GLY A 229 -15.34 2.58 20.50
CA GLY A 229 -14.86 3.42 19.40
C GLY A 229 -15.96 4.28 18.80
N GLN A 230 -15.57 5.20 17.92
CA GLN A 230 -16.48 6.10 17.22
C GLN A 230 -16.05 6.24 15.75
N MET A 231 -16.48 5.29 14.93
CA MET A 231 -16.22 5.29 13.47
C MET A 231 -17.53 5.20 12.68
N PRO A 232 -18.47 6.15 12.85
CA PRO A 232 -19.74 6.11 12.14
C PRO A 232 -19.51 6.39 10.65
N GLY A 233 -20.05 5.52 9.78
CA GLY A 233 -19.99 5.71 8.33
C GLY A 233 -18.62 5.40 7.69
N ALA A 234 -17.69 4.79 8.43
CA ALA A 234 -16.44 4.30 7.84
C ALA A 234 -16.75 3.26 6.75
N LYS A 235 -16.19 3.47 5.54
CA LYS A 235 -16.47 2.65 4.36
C LYS A 235 -15.29 2.69 3.40
N GLY A 236 -14.90 1.53 2.89
CA GLY A 236 -13.78 1.37 1.96
C GLY A 236 -14.18 0.89 0.57
N VAL A 237 -13.19 0.45 -0.18
CA VAL A 237 -13.38 -0.05 -1.55
C VAL A 237 -13.91 -1.50 -1.50
N PRO A 238 -14.99 -1.81 -2.22
CA PRO A 238 -15.48 -3.19 -2.34
C PRO A 238 -14.41 -4.13 -2.92
N GLU A 239 -14.26 -5.30 -2.32
CA GLU A 239 -13.18 -6.24 -2.66
C GLU A 239 -13.29 -6.78 -4.10
N GLU A 240 -14.51 -6.94 -4.62
CA GLU A 240 -14.75 -7.32 -6.00
C GLU A 240 -14.23 -6.27 -7.01
N MET A 241 -14.27 -4.97 -6.66
CA MET A 241 -13.70 -3.91 -7.50
C MET A 241 -12.17 -3.99 -7.50
N LEU A 242 -11.56 -4.27 -6.36
CA LEU A 242 -10.11 -4.47 -6.26
C LEU A 242 -9.68 -5.73 -7.03
N ARG A 243 -10.43 -6.83 -6.92
CA ARG A 243 -10.16 -8.05 -7.69
C ARG A 243 -10.28 -7.80 -9.20
N LYS A 244 -11.28 -7.02 -9.63
CA LYS A 244 -11.40 -6.61 -11.03
C LYS A 244 -10.20 -5.78 -11.47
N ALA A 245 -9.79 -4.77 -10.69
CA ALA A 245 -8.63 -3.94 -11.02
C ALA A 245 -7.33 -4.77 -11.12
N ALA A 246 -7.13 -5.72 -10.19
CA ALA A 246 -5.97 -6.64 -10.20
C ALA A 246 -5.97 -7.60 -11.40
N SER A 247 -7.12 -7.88 -12.02
CA SER A 247 -7.19 -8.65 -13.27
C SER A 247 -6.89 -7.84 -14.54
N MET A 248 -6.63 -6.55 -14.37
CA MET A 248 -6.25 -5.61 -15.44
C MET A 248 -4.77 -5.22 -15.32
N ALA A 249 -4.43 -3.94 -15.46
CA ALA A 249 -3.05 -3.44 -15.35
C ALA A 249 -2.57 -3.19 -13.91
N VAL A 250 -3.43 -3.34 -12.90
CA VAL A 250 -3.08 -3.05 -11.51
C VAL A 250 -2.19 -4.16 -10.93
N CYS A 251 -0.93 -3.84 -10.69
CA CYS A 251 0.09 -4.78 -10.17
C CYS A 251 0.38 -4.60 -8.68
N LYS A 252 -0.01 -3.47 -8.08
CA LYS A 252 0.18 -3.16 -6.65
C LYS A 252 -1.10 -2.54 -6.08
N ILE A 253 -1.51 -3.00 -4.91
CA ILE A 253 -2.63 -2.44 -4.14
C ILE A 253 -2.15 -2.13 -2.72
N ASN A 254 -2.28 -0.86 -2.31
CA ASN A 254 -1.90 -0.39 -0.98
C ASN A 254 -2.96 -0.76 0.06
N ILE A 255 -2.52 -1.36 1.17
CA ILE A 255 -3.38 -1.81 2.27
C ILE A 255 -2.77 -1.36 3.59
N ASP A 256 -3.38 -0.39 4.24
CA ASP A 256 -3.02 0.12 5.56
C ASP A 256 -4.21 0.14 6.51
N SER A 257 -5.28 0.88 6.17
CA SER A 257 -6.45 1.05 7.06
C SER A 257 -7.02 -0.28 7.55
N ASP A 258 -7.06 -1.32 6.70
CA ASP A 258 -7.55 -2.64 7.09
C ASP A 258 -6.71 -3.28 8.20
N LEU A 259 -5.37 -3.12 8.17
CA LEU A 259 -4.46 -3.63 9.20
C LEU A 259 -4.67 -2.90 10.53
N ARG A 260 -4.80 -1.57 10.47
CA ARG A 260 -5.06 -0.72 11.64
C ARG A 260 -6.40 -1.07 12.27
N LEU A 261 -7.44 -1.29 11.48
CA LEU A 261 -8.77 -1.67 11.95
C LEU A 261 -8.77 -3.06 12.60
N ALA A 262 -8.15 -4.06 11.99
CA ALA A 262 -8.04 -5.41 12.55
C ALA A 262 -7.35 -5.40 13.92
N MET A 263 -6.22 -4.71 14.05
CA MET A 263 -5.50 -4.55 15.30
C MET A 263 -6.35 -3.84 16.35
N THR A 264 -6.92 -2.68 16.00
CA THR A 264 -7.70 -1.84 16.94
C THR A 264 -8.95 -2.55 17.42
N ALA A 265 -9.69 -3.21 16.53
CA ALA A 265 -10.90 -3.97 16.85
C ALA A 265 -10.59 -5.08 17.87
N THR A 266 -9.53 -5.84 17.62
CA THR A 266 -9.12 -6.96 18.48
C THR A 266 -8.69 -6.47 19.86
N ILE A 267 -7.86 -5.43 19.94
CA ILE A 267 -7.38 -4.87 21.22
C ILE A 267 -8.54 -4.28 22.03
N ARG A 268 -9.44 -3.50 21.40
CA ARG A 268 -10.63 -2.95 22.08
C ARG A 268 -11.53 -4.03 22.64
N LYS A 269 -11.82 -5.05 21.84
CA LYS A 269 -12.61 -6.22 22.27
C LYS A 269 -11.96 -6.89 23.46
N MET A 270 -10.65 -7.15 23.41
CA MET A 270 -9.91 -7.82 24.46
C MET A 270 -10.00 -7.06 25.79
N PHE A 271 -9.77 -5.75 25.80
CA PHE A 271 -9.86 -4.94 27.02
C PHE A 271 -11.28 -4.82 27.58
N ALA A 272 -12.30 -4.82 26.71
CA ALA A 272 -13.69 -4.79 27.17
C ALA A 272 -14.13 -6.12 27.78
N GLU A 273 -13.71 -7.25 27.21
CA GLU A 273 -14.07 -8.59 27.69
C GLU A 273 -13.19 -9.06 28.84
N ASN A 274 -11.96 -8.54 28.96
CA ASN A 274 -10.99 -8.87 30.00
C ASN A 274 -10.38 -7.58 30.60
N PRO A 275 -11.14 -6.80 31.38
CA PRO A 275 -10.70 -5.47 31.82
C PRO A 275 -9.50 -5.49 32.80
N GLY A 276 -9.18 -6.64 33.39
CA GLY A 276 -8.00 -6.81 34.24
C GLY A 276 -6.72 -7.21 33.51
N GLU A 277 -6.78 -7.40 32.18
CA GLU A 277 -5.61 -7.84 31.42
C GLU A 277 -4.63 -6.68 31.18
N PHE A 278 -3.35 -6.91 31.50
CA PHE A 278 -2.27 -5.92 31.33
C PHE A 278 -1.01 -6.48 30.67
N ASP A 279 -0.97 -7.79 30.35
CA ASP A 279 0.16 -8.38 29.64
C ASP A 279 0.04 -8.09 28.13
N PRO A 280 0.99 -7.31 27.51
CA PRO A 280 0.92 -6.96 26.09
C PRO A 280 0.85 -8.19 25.18
N ARG A 281 1.44 -9.31 25.56
CA ARG A 281 1.38 -10.55 24.77
C ARG A 281 -0.04 -11.08 24.63
N LYS A 282 -0.91 -10.80 25.61
CA LYS A 282 -2.31 -11.27 25.65
C LYS A 282 -3.26 -10.45 24.79
N TYR A 283 -2.94 -9.20 24.46
CA TYR A 283 -3.77 -8.38 23.57
C TYR A 283 -3.10 -8.12 22.21
N LEU A 284 -1.77 -8.05 22.12
CA LEU A 284 -1.06 -7.93 20.84
C LEU A 284 -0.96 -9.26 20.08
N GLY A 285 -0.82 -10.40 20.79
CA GLY A 285 -0.81 -11.73 20.16
C GLY A 285 -2.07 -12.03 19.36
N PRO A 286 -3.28 -11.93 19.93
CA PRO A 286 -4.53 -12.04 19.20
C PRO A 286 -4.67 -11.03 18.07
N ALA A 287 -4.22 -9.77 18.26
CA ALA A 287 -4.22 -8.75 17.20
C ALA A 287 -3.34 -9.14 16.01
N ARG A 288 -2.12 -9.70 16.25
CA ARG A 288 -1.27 -10.27 15.20
C ARG A 288 -1.95 -11.41 14.45
N SER A 289 -2.63 -12.30 15.18
CA SER A 289 -3.35 -13.42 14.57
C SER A 289 -4.50 -12.94 13.67
N GLU A 290 -5.20 -11.88 14.06
CA GLU A 290 -6.28 -11.30 13.25
C GLU A 290 -5.73 -10.59 12.01
N ILE A 291 -4.59 -9.89 12.12
CA ILE A 291 -3.88 -9.34 10.95
C ILE A 291 -3.48 -10.47 9.98
N LYS A 292 -2.91 -11.56 10.50
CA LYS A 292 -2.58 -12.73 9.66
C LYS A 292 -3.80 -13.25 8.90
N LYS A 293 -4.92 -13.43 9.58
CA LYS A 293 -6.18 -13.90 8.97
C LYS A 293 -6.67 -12.94 7.87
N LEU A 294 -6.68 -11.65 8.16
CA LEU A 294 -7.03 -10.61 7.19
C LEU A 294 -6.14 -10.66 5.95
N VAL A 295 -4.82 -10.71 6.15
CA VAL A 295 -3.86 -10.71 5.03
C VAL A 295 -3.97 -11.98 4.21
N LEU A 296 -4.15 -13.16 4.82
CA LEU A 296 -4.45 -14.41 4.11
C LEU A 296 -5.69 -14.27 3.22
N HIS A 297 -6.77 -13.67 3.74
CA HIS A 297 -7.96 -13.41 2.95
C HIS A 297 -7.65 -12.50 1.74
N LYS A 298 -6.92 -11.39 1.96
CA LYS A 298 -6.54 -10.48 0.87
C LYS A 298 -5.68 -11.17 -0.20
N LEU A 299 -4.67 -11.93 0.19
CA LEU A 299 -3.77 -12.61 -0.75
C LEU A 299 -4.52 -13.63 -1.63
N ASN A 300 -5.47 -14.38 -1.04
CA ASN A 300 -6.22 -15.41 -1.75
C ASN A 300 -7.36 -14.85 -2.60
N ASN A 301 -8.19 -13.96 -2.03
CA ASN A 301 -9.50 -13.64 -2.61
C ASN A 301 -9.51 -12.27 -3.33
N VAL A 302 -8.70 -11.32 -2.91
CA VAL A 302 -8.70 -9.96 -3.46
C VAL A 302 -7.56 -9.73 -4.43
N LEU A 303 -6.35 -10.03 -4.01
CA LEU A 303 -5.13 -9.81 -4.79
C LEU A 303 -4.88 -10.93 -5.80
N GLY A 304 -5.21 -12.17 -5.46
CA GLY A 304 -5.02 -13.35 -6.30
C GLY A 304 -3.56 -13.76 -6.45
N CYS A 305 -2.68 -13.36 -5.52
CA CYS A 305 -1.23 -13.62 -5.58
C CYS A 305 -0.77 -14.81 -4.73
N ALA A 306 -1.66 -15.56 -4.10
CA ALA A 306 -1.34 -16.81 -3.41
C ALA A 306 -0.72 -17.83 -4.38
N GLY A 307 0.38 -18.49 -3.95
CA GLY A 307 1.14 -19.44 -4.77
C GLY A 307 2.00 -18.80 -5.87
N LYS A 308 2.26 -17.48 -5.80
CA LYS A 308 2.99 -16.74 -6.85
C LYS A 308 4.40 -16.24 -6.42
N ALA A 309 4.88 -16.65 -5.24
CA ALA A 309 6.21 -16.29 -4.76
C ALA A 309 7.35 -16.97 -5.54
#